data_c41852c784a2b3025c6d4baa6d933d45
#
_entry.id   c41852c784a2b3025c6d4baa6d933d45
#
_cell.length_a   1.000
_cell.length_b   1.000
_cell.length_c   1.000
_cell.angle_alpha   90.00
_cell.angle_beta   90.00
_cell.angle_gamma   90.00
#
_symmetry.space_group_name_H-M   'P 1'
#
loop_
_entity.id
_entity.type
_entity.pdbx_description
1 polymer ?
#
loop_
_entity_poly.entity_id
_entity_poly.type
_entity_poly.pdbx_seq_one_letter_code
_entity_poly.pdbx_strand_id
1 'polypeptide(L)'
;MYDLQAAIAPAGVLGDGAVPLAQGLELLPLPDGPQEARPAEWSSRGPVALVDAEYFGGVGTQRAEVWDQGHRVLGPLVRGHDDPAPDVSPISLALRRLGAVGGEPHDEFDAVGLGRHRDTSDWVTSAE
;
A
#
# COMPACT_ATOMS: atom_id res chain seq x y z
N MET A 1 10.68 -14.19 -1.66
CA MET A 1 9.49 -13.68 -2.35
C MET A 1 8.78 -12.64 -1.48
N TYR A 2 8.31 -11.58 -2.10
CA TYR A 2 7.51 -10.55 -1.43
C TYR A 2 6.14 -10.49 -2.10
N ASP A 3 5.08 -10.61 -1.32
CA ASP A 3 3.71 -10.59 -1.82
C ASP A 3 2.84 -9.78 -0.86
N LEU A 4 2.33 -8.63 -1.33
CA LEU A 4 1.49 -7.76 -0.53
C LEU A 4 0.24 -7.38 -1.30
N GLN A 5 -0.91 -7.58 -0.65
CA GLN A 5 -2.20 -7.04 -1.09
C GLN A 5 -2.83 -6.38 0.13
N ALA A 6 -3.00 -5.07 0.08
CA ALA A 6 -3.43 -4.33 1.26
C ALA A 6 -4.05 -2.97 0.90
N ALA A 7 -4.78 -2.43 1.87
CA ALA A 7 -5.15 -1.02 1.89
C ALA A 7 -4.27 -0.29 2.90
N ILE A 8 -3.87 0.93 2.58
CA ILE A 8 -3.06 1.78 3.46
C ILE A 8 -3.73 3.13 3.55
N ALA A 9 -3.81 3.67 4.77
CA ALA A 9 -4.46 4.96 5.00
C ALA A 9 -3.95 5.59 6.29
N PRO A 10 -4.20 6.89 6.51
CA PRO A 10 -3.98 7.50 7.83
C PRO A 10 -4.77 6.78 8.91
N ALA A 11 -4.27 6.84 10.14
CA ALA A 11 -4.90 6.18 11.29
C ALA A 11 -6.37 6.56 11.42
N GLY A 12 -7.22 5.56 11.69
CA GLY A 12 -8.66 5.76 11.88
C GLY A 12 -9.52 5.63 10.62
N VAL A 13 -8.91 5.50 9.45
CA VAL A 13 -9.66 5.42 8.18
C VAL A 13 -10.14 3.99 7.90
N LEU A 14 -9.30 3.00 8.15
CA LEU A 14 -9.56 1.61 7.77
C LEU A 14 -10.35 0.83 8.83
N GLY A 15 -10.41 1.31 10.07
CA GLY A 15 -11.15 0.64 11.13
C GLY A 15 -10.39 -0.53 11.76
N ASP A 16 -11.15 -1.51 12.26
CA ASP A 16 -10.57 -2.64 12.99
C ASP A 16 -9.73 -3.54 12.08
N GLY A 17 -8.71 -4.14 12.65
CA GLY A 17 -7.84 -5.06 11.93
C GLY A 17 -6.66 -4.40 11.25
N ALA A 18 -6.58 -3.08 11.22
CA ALA A 18 -5.46 -2.36 10.62
C ALA A 18 -4.23 -2.43 11.54
N VAL A 19 -3.06 -2.58 10.91
CA VAL A 19 -1.76 -2.67 11.60
C VAL A 19 -1.06 -1.32 11.49
N PRO A 20 -0.53 -0.76 12.59
CA PRO A 20 0.16 0.51 12.50
C PRO A 20 1.46 0.43 11.69
N LEU A 21 1.67 1.43 10.85
CA LEU A 21 2.91 1.68 10.13
C LEU A 21 3.56 2.93 10.69
N ALA A 22 4.75 3.27 10.19
CA ALA A 22 5.40 4.53 10.51
C ALA A 22 4.64 5.71 9.90
N GLN A 23 4.91 6.91 10.39
CA GLN A 23 4.38 8.19 9.89
C GLN A 23 2.85 8.33 10.02
N GLY A 24 2.26 7.67 11.02
CA GLY A 24 0.82 7.80 11.28
C GLY A 24 -0.09 7.06 10.32
N LEU A 25 0.45 6.15 9.53
CA LEU A 25 -0.32 5.34 8.60
C LEU A 25 -0.68 4.00 9.23
N GLU A 26 -1.68 3.34 8.66
CA GLU A 26 -2.10 1.98 9.01
C GLU A 26 -2.27 1.16 7.75
N LEU A 27 -2.08 -0.16 7.88
CA LEU A 27 -2.23 -1.12 6.79
C LEU A 27 -3.28 -2.16 7.16
N LEU A 28 -4.26 -2.35 6.28
CA LEU A 28 -5.23 -3.44 6.41
C LEU A 28 -4.90 -4.50 5.36
N PRO A 29 -4.43 -5.69 5.79
CA PRO A 29 -4.11 -6.75 4.83
C PRO A 29 -5.39 -7.29 4.17
N LEU A 30 -5.27 -7.66 2.89
CA LEU A 30 -6.36 -8.20 2.08
C LEU A 30 -5.97 -9.60 1.57
N PRO A 31 -5.95 -10.61 2.47
CA PRO A 31 -5.44 -11.94 2.12
C PRO A 31 -6.27 -12.66 1.05
N ASP A 32 -7.55 -12.33 0.92
CA ASP A 32 -8.42 -12.91 -0.12
C ASP A 32 -8.46 -12.07 -1.39
N GLY A 33 -7.66 -11.00 -1.45
CA GLY A 33 -7.47 -10.21 -2.64
C GLY A 33 -8.27 -8.90 -2.65
N PRO A 34 -8.21 -8.17 -3.78
CA PRO A 34 -8.78 -6.83 -3.87
C PRO A 34 -10.31 -6.78 -3.76
N GLN A 35 -11.01 -7.90 -3.94
CA GLN A 35 -12.46 -7.96 -3.77
C GLN A 35 -12.90 -7.70 -2.32
N GLU A 36 -12.01 -7.83 -1.35
CA GLU A 36 -12.29 -7.45 0.03
C GLU A 36 -12.26 -5.93 0.24
N ALA A 37 -11.69 -5.19 -0.70
CA ALA A 37 -11.48 -3.76 -0.56
C ALA A 37 -12.79 -2.99 -0.69
N ARG A 38 -12.94 -1.95 0.11
CA ARG A 38 -14.10 -1.05 0.10
C ARG A 38 -13.62 0.40 0.00
N PRO A 39 -12.91 0.75 -1.08
CA PRO A 39 -12.23 2.04 -1.14
C PRO A 39 -13.17 3.23 -1.12
N ALA A 40 -14.34 3.14 -1.76
CA ALA A 40 -15.30 4.23 -1.75
C ALA A 40 -15.82 4.51 -0.34
N GLU A 41 -16.07 3.46 0.44
CA GLU A 41 -16.53 3.59 1.82
C GLU A 41 -15.42 4.12 2.73
N TRP A 42 -14.24 3.51 2.68
CA TRP A 42 -13.11 3.94 3.52
C TRP A 42 -12.70 5.38 3.21
N SER A 43 -12.66 5.74 1.93
CA SER A 43 -12.18 7.06 1.52
C SER A 43 -13.11 8.19 1.91
N SER A 44 -14.32 7.90 2.36
CA SER A 44 -15.20 8.92 2.94
C SER A 44 -14.63 9.49 4.24
N ARG A 45 -13.72 8.76 4.89
CA ARG A 45 -13.07 9.16 6.15
C ARG A 45 -11.67 9.74 5.95
N GLY A 46 -11.07 9.55 4.78
CA GLY A 46 -9.75 10.04 4.46
C GLY A 46 -9.15 9.30 3.26
N PRO A 47 -7.99 9.73 2.76
CA PRO A 47 -7.40 9.09 1.59
C PRO A 47 -6.98 7.65 1.88
N VAL A 48 -7.18 6.77 0.90
CA VAL A 48 -6.86 5.34 1.00
C VAL A 48 -6.07 4.93 -0.24
N ALA A 49 -4.94 4.26 -0.04
CA ALA A 49 -4.19 3.61 -1.11
C ALA A 49 -4.52 2.11 -1.12
N LEU A 50 -4.83 1.59 -2.30
CA LEU A 50 -4.89 0.15 -2.53
C LEU A 50 -3.59 -0.25 -3.22
N VAL A 51 -2.86 -1.20 -2.65
CA VAL A 51 -1.54 -1.59 -3.13
C VAL A 51 -1.48 -3.09 -3.37
N ASP A 52 -0.73 -3.45 -4.41
CA ASP A 52 -0.44 -4.83 -4.77
C ASP A 52 1.02 -4.88 -5.23
N ALA A 53 1.82 -5.71 -4.59
CA ALA A 53 3.23 -5.88 -4.93
C ALA A 53 3.59 -7.34 -4.91
N GLU A 54 4.32 -7.78 -5.92
CA GLU A 54 4.79 -9.15 -6.02
C GLU A 54 6.21 -9.13 -6.57
N TYR A 55 7.16 -9.61 -5.77
CA TYR A 55 8.57 -9.67 -6.12
C TYR A 55 9.12 -11.07 -5.97
N PHE A 56 9.82 -11.53 -6.98
CA PHE A 56 10.44 -12.84 -7.00
C PHE A 56 11.83 -12.71 -7.63
N GLY A 57 12.88 -12.94 -6.81
CA GLY A 57 14.25 -12.91 -7.31
C GLY A 57 14.69 -11.57 -7.92
N GLY A 58 14.22 -10.45 -7.39
CA GLY A 58 14.56 -9.11 -7.91
C GLY A 58 13.72 -8.65 -9.07
N VAL A 59 12.80 -9.51 -9.55
CA VAL A 59 11.85 -9.19 -10.62
C VAL A 59 10.46 -9.11 -9.99
N GLY A 60 9.70 -8.08 -10.31
CA GLY A 60 8.40 -7.93 -9.69
C GLY A 60 7.46 -7.00 -10.41
N THR A 61 6.23 -6.99 -9.90
CA THR A 61 5.17 -6.12 -10.35
C THR A 61 4.66 -5.29 -9.20
N GLN A 62 4.18 -4.08 -9.51
CA GLN A 62 3.47 -3.24 -8.54
C GLN A 62 2.23 -2.66 -9.17
N ARG A 63 1.20 -2.53 -8.37
CA ARG A 63 0.00 -1.78 -8.72
C ARG A 63 -0.43 -0.96 -7.51
N ALA A 64 -0.81 0.29 -7.75
CA ALA A 64 -1.28 1.16 -6.68
C ALA A 64 -2.31 2.15 -7.21
N GLU A 65 -3.30 2.44 -6.38
CA GLU A 65 -4.28 3.48 -6.65
C GLU A 65 -4.67 4.16 -5.34
N VAL A 66 -5.11 5.41 -5.44
CA VAL A 66 -5.54 6.19 -4.26
C VAL A 66 -6.97 6.65 -4.47
N TRP A 67 -7.78 6.50 -3.42
CA TRP A 67 -9.16 6.97 -3.35
C TRP A 67 -9.26 8.03 -2.27
N ASP A 68 -10.10 9.02 -2.52
CA ASP A 68 -10.38 10.07 -1.54
C ASP A 68 -11.82 10.57 -1.75
N GLN A 69 -12.55 10.74 -0.67
CA GLN A 69 -13.95 11.20 -0.68
C GLN A 69 -14.84 10.40 -1.64
N GLY A 70 -14.66 9.08 -1.65
CA GLY A 70 -15.47 8.17 -2.45
C GLY A 70 -15.06 8.02 -3.90
N HIS A 71 -14.00 8.71 -4.34
CA HIS A 71 -13.56 8.70 -5.73
C HIS A 71 -12.09 8.32 -5.86
N ARG A 72 -11.76 7.63 -6.95
CA ARG A 72 -10.36 7.36 -7.27
C ARG A 72 -9.70 8.65 -7.79
N VAL A 73 -8.63 9.08 -7.11
CA VAL A 73 -7.93 10.33 -7.42
C VAL A 73 -6.55 10.11 -8.03
N LEU A 74 -6.02 8.88 -7.97
CA LEU A 74 -4.72 8.53 -8.55
C LEU A 74 -4.75 7.08 -9.01
N GLY A 75 -4.21 6.84 -10.21
CA GLY A 75 -4.01 5.49 -10.74
C GLY A 75 -5.20 4.92 -11.48
N PRO A 76 -5.18 3.59 -11.73
CA PRO A 76 -4.17 2.65 -11.24
C PRO A 76 -2.81 2.87 -11.89
N LEU A 77 -1.78 2.91 -11.06
CA LEU A 77 -0.39 2.95 -11.49
C LEU A 77 0.13 1.50 -11.51
N VAL A 78 0.67 1.07 -12.64
CA VAL A 78 1.08 -0.32 -12.82
C VAL A 78 2.51 -0.36 -13.37
N ARG A 79 3.32 -1.25 -12.78
CA ARG A 79 4.64 -1.60 -13.30
C ARG A 79 4.70 -3.10 -13.48
N GLY A 80 4.93 -3.57 -14.72
CA GLY A 80 5.09 -4.98 -15.04
C GLY A 80 6.54 -5.44 -14.93
N HIS A 81 6.76 -6.74 -15.13
CA HIS A 81 8.09 -7.35 -15.04
C HIS A 81 9.10 -6.74 -16.02
N ASP A 82 8.67 -6.42 -17.24
CA ASP A 82 9.52 -5.96 -18.32
C ASP A 82 9.59 -4.44 -18.42
N ASP A 83 8.89 -3.73 -17.55
CA ASP A 83 8.88 -2.28 -17.58
C ASP A 83 10.21 -1.73 -17.04
N PRO A 84 10.72 -0.63 -17.59
CA PRO A 84 11.90 0.01 -17.01
C PRO A 84 11.61 0.47 -15.58
N ALA A 85 12.61 0.41 -14.73
CA ALA A 85 12.47 0.85 -13.35
C ALA A 85 12.13 2.34 -13.33
N PRO A 86 10.98 2.75 -12.76
CA PRO A 86 10.65 4.17 -12.64
C PRO A 86 11.51 4.83 -11.56
N ASP A 87 11.67 6.14 -11.65
CA ASP A 87 12.35 6.90 -10.61
C ASP A 87 11.65 6.71 -9.25
N VAL A 88 10.32 6.63 -9.28
CA VAL A 88 9.50 6.39 -8.09
C VAL A 88 8.50 5.28 -8.41
N SER A 89 8.45 4.27 -7.55
CA SER A 89 7.55 3.12 -7.75
C SER A 89 6.07 3.52 -7.58
N PRO A 90 5.13 2.75 -8.17
CA PRO A 90 3.70 3.01 -7.97
C PRO A 90 3.28 3.11 -6.51
N ILE A 91 3.76 2.20 -5.66
CA ILE A 91 3.41 2.22 -4.24
C ILE A 91 3.96 3.48 -3.56
N SER A 92 5.21 3.87 -3.85
CA SER A 92 5.78 5.09 -3.27
C SER A 92 5.01 6.34 -3.69
N LEU A 93 4.56 6.43 -4.94
CA LEU A 93 3.72 7.54 -5.40
C LEU A 93 2.39 7.58 -4.65
N ALA A 94 1.77 6.42 -4.45
CA ALA A 94 0.53 6.34 -3.68
C ALA A 94 0.74 6.78 -2.23
N LEU A 95 1.83 6.33 -1.61
CA LEU A 95 2.15 6.70 -0.23
C LEU A 95 2.42 8.20 -0.08
N ARG A 96 3.07 8.82 -1.05
CA ARG A 96 3.25 10.27 -1.07
C ARG A 96 1.91 11.00 -1.07
N ARG A 97 0.94 10.47 -1.79
CA ARG A 97 -0.41 11.05 -1.81
C ARG A 97 -1.09 10.98 -0.45
N LEU A 98 -0.74 9.99 0.37
CA LEU A 98 -1.23 9.88 1.75
C LEU A 98 -0.45 10.76 2.74
N GLY A 99 0.58 11.43 2.28
CA GLY A 99 1.41 12.29 3.11
C GLY A 99 2.71 11.67 3.59
N ALA A 100 3.05 10.45 3.14
CA ALA A 100 4.31 9.83 3.53
C ALA A 100 5.50 10.56 2.91
N VAL A 101 6.59 10.62 3.65
CA VAL A 101 7.83 11.26 3.23
C VAL A 101 8.94 10.22 3.20
N GLY A 102 9.57 10.03 2.05
CA GLY A 102 10.76 9.23 1.91
C GLY A 102 12.01 10.07 2.14
N GLY A 103 13.15 9.41 2.24
CA GLY A 103 14.45 10.07 2.36
C GLY A 103 15.53 9.12 1.90
N GLU A 104 16.67 9.66 1.47
CA GLU A 104 17.79 8.80 1.11
C GLU A 104 18.40 8.16 2.36
N PRO A 105 18.76 6.85 2.30
CA PRO A 105 18.70 5.94 1.15
C PRO A 105 17.35 5.23 0.97
N HIS A 106 16.32 5.56 1.75
CA HIS A 106 15.06 4.83 1.76
C HIS A 106 13.96 5.62 1.06
N ASP A 107 13.15 4.93 0.24
CA ASP A 107 11.94 5.51 -0.35
C ASP A 107 10.76 5.44 0.64
N GLU A 108 9.60 5.90 0.22
CA GLU A 108 8.39 5.91 1.06
C GLU A 108 7.98 4.49 1.47
N PHE A 109 8.19 3.49 0.60
CA PHE A 109 7.92 2.09 0.89
C PHE A 109 8.68 1.63 2.15
N ASP A 110 9.98 1.88 2.19
CA ASP A 110 10.81 1.53 3.35
C ASP A 110 10.53 2.44 4.54
N ALA A 111 10.31 3.73 4.28
CA ALA A 111 10.14 4.73 5.34
C ALA A 111 8.90 4.47 6.20
N VAL A 112 7.82 3.92 5.63
CA VAL A 112 6.61 3.58 6.39
C VAL A 112 6.64 2.17 6.98
N GLY A 113 7.62 1.34 6.60
CA GLY A 113 7.83 0.01 7.19
C GLY A 113 7.21 -1.14 6.42
N LEU A 114 6.94 -1.00 5.11
CA LEU A 114 6.37 -2.08 4.31
C LEU A 114 7.30 -3.29 4.15
N GLY A 115 8.60 -3.12 4.40
CA GLY A 115 9.55 -4.22 4.41
C GLY A 115 9.50 -5.10 5.66
N ARG A 116 8.65 -4.77 6.65
CA ARG A 116 8.55 -5.50 7.92
C ARG A 116 8.14 -6.96 7.72
N HIS A 117 7.23 -7.21 6.80
CA HIS A 117 6.75 -8.55 6.47
C HIS A 117 6.80 -8.76 4.96
N ARG A 118 6.99 -10.01 4.54
CA ARG A 118 7.11 -10.36 3.12
C ARG A 118 5.81 -10.88 2.51
N ASP A 119 4.89 -11.38 3.34
CA ASP A 119 3.62 -11.93 2.87
C ASP A 119 2.45 -11.22 3.51
N THR A 120 1.36 -11.11 2.77
CA THR A 120 0.10 -10.56 3.27
C THR A 120 -0.36 -11.26 4.55
N SER A 121 -0.21 -12.58 4.61
CA SER A 121 -0.62 -13.37 5.78
C SER A 121 0.15 -13.00 7.05
N ASP A 122 1.40 -12.57 6.93
CA ASP A 122 2.20 -12.15 8.09
C ASP A 122 1.62 -10.86 8.71
N TRP A 123 1.06 -9.99 7.90
CA TRP A 123 0.37 -8.79 8.39
C TRP A 123 -0.92 -9.16 9.13
N VAL A 124 -1.64 -10.17 8.67
CA VAL A 124 -2.85 -10.66 9.35
C VAL A 124 -2.49 -11.14 10.76
N THR A 125 -1.44 -11.91 10.90
CA THR A 125 -0.96 -12.40 12.20
C THR A 125 -0.58 -11.23 13.11
N SER A 126 0.05 -10.18 12.57
CA SER A 126 0.43 -8.99 13.35
C SER A 126 -0.78 -8.20 13.85
N ALA A 127 -1.93 -8.29 13.16
CA ALA A 127 -3.15 -7.58 13.54
C ALA A 127 -3.88 -8.24 14.71
N GLU A 128 -3.58 -9.49 15.00
CA GLU A 128 -4.13 -10.23 16.15
C GLU A 128 -3.40 -9.84 17.46
#